data_ce10f2c4c5df3899493e9951818fbd02
#
_entry.id   ce10f2c4c5df3899493e9951818fbd02
#
_cell.length_a   1.000
_cell.length_b   1.000
_cell.length_c   1.000
_cell.angle_alpha   90.00
_cell.angle_beta   90.00
_cell.angle_gamma   90.00
#
_symmetry.space_group_name_H-M   'P 1'
#
loop_
_entity.id
_entity.type
_entity.pdbx_description
1 polymer ?
#
loop_
_entity_poly.entity_id
_entity_poly.type
_entity_poly.pdbx_seq_one_letter_code
_entity_poly.pdbx_strand_id
1 'polypeptide(L)'
;MPSIEPRRNQNGIVTSYRLIVSGGLDREGKQIKRRMLWIPPNRNISDQQMLKEATAAAYKFEEQIKNGYVLDNTQTFSEYAQYVLEMKERIGVKTSTLDRYIDMLPRINEAIGNLKLCNIRPQHLNDFYKDMTENAIREDSCRAIAKRNLMTQFKRAAISKAELSRRAGVAASTITAATTGKPLRLASADAIAEALGYTRKELFTVQNDPTPLAKKTILEHHRLISTILSQADKELLIPYNPASKATPPRVQRKTPDYYQPDEMNDILNTLEKVPIKWKAITYLLIDTGCRRGEIMGLKWDRVNFDTGVIVIDCNLLYSANRGIYEDTTKTGAVRAIKIAPQTLTVLRQWRVEYEHLQELNGDRWAGTPYVFVRDDGSRMHPDSITAWLNRFSAQNDLPHIHPHAFRHTAASTMIANGVDLVTTAAELGHANANTTATIYAHQIAIARATAADVRAGVFAGRK
;
A
#
# COMPACT_ATOMS: atom_id res chain seq x y z
N MET A 1 34.81 -35.67 -3.95
CA MET A 1 34.98 -35.88 -2.50
C MET A 1 35.36 -34.57 -1.84
N PRO A 2 34.81 -34.26 -0.68
CA PRO A 2 35.18 -33.06 0.07
C PRO A 2 36.66 -33.15 0.54
N SER A 3 37.38 -32.03 0.53
CA SER A 3 38.72 -31.90 1.09
C SER A 3 38.60 -31.31 2.50
N ILE A 4 39.39 -31.82 3.43
CA ILE A 4 39.37 -31.44 4.84
C ILE A 4 40.76 -31.03 5.27
N GLU A 5 40.96 -29.75 5.59
CA GLU A 5 42.25 -29.18 5.97
C GLU A 5 42.23 -28.79 7.46
N PRO A 6 43.13 -29.35 8.30
CA PRO A 6 43.23 -28.99 9.71
C PRO A 6 43.82 -27.58 9.88
N ARG A 7 43.22 -26.79 10.79
CA ARG A 7 43.79 -25.52 11.25
C ARG A 7 44.33 -25.69 12.64
N ARG A 8 45.61 -25.37 12.82
CA ARG A 8 46.33 -25.52 14.06
C ARG A 8 46.56 -24.17 14.74
N ASN A 9 46.60 -24.15 16.06
CA ASN A 9 47.02 -22.97 16.83
C ASN A 9 48.56 -22.87 16.87
N GLN A 10 49.09 -21.86 17.55
CA GLN A 10 50.52 -21.61 17.71
C GLN A 10 51.25 -22.79 18.40
N ASN A 11 50.55 -23.63 19.16
CA ASN A 11 51.08 -24.80 19.83
C ASN A 11 50.95 -26.11 19.00
N GLY A 12 50.60 -26.02 17.72
CA GLY A 12 50.47 -27.17 16.83
C GLY A 12 49.17 -27.98 17.00
N ILE A 13 48.28 -27.61 17.93
CA ILE A 13 47.03 -28.34 18.25
C ILE A 13 45.97 -27.98 17.22
N VAL A 14 45.26 -28.98 16.67
CA VAL A 14 44.15 -28.79 15.74
C VAL A 14 42.96 -28.19 16.51
N THR A 15 42.50 -27.00 16.10
CA THR A 15 41.37 -26.28 16.73
C THR A 15 40.11 -26.25 15.86
N SER A 16 40.22 -26.47 14.55
CA SER A 16 39.12 -26.48 13.60
C SER A 16 39.58 -27.11 12.27
N TYR A 17 38.62 -27.39 11.42
CA TYR A 17 38.86 -27.87 10.07
C TYR A 17 38.28 -26.94 9.02
N ARG A 18 39.01 -26.72 7.91
CA ARG A 18 38.47 -26.09 6.71
C ARG A 18 37.93 -27.17 5.80
N LEU A 19 36.63 -27.17 5.56
CA LEU A 19 35.97 -28.09 4.64
C LEU A 19 35.90 -27.41 3.27
N ILE A 20 36.32 -28.11 2.20
CA ILE A 20 36.33 -27.59 0.83
C ILE A 20 35.58 -28.58 -0.04
N VAL A 21 34.60 -28.09 -0.79
CA VAL A 21 33.72 -28.87 -1.65
C VAL A 21 33.66 -28.21 -3.03
N SER A 22 33.51 -29.02 -4.08
CA SER A 22 33.24 -28.52 -5.41
C SER A 22 31.82 -27.98 -5.53
N GLY A 23 31.68 -26.73 -5.97
CA GLY A 23 30.39 -26.09 -6.24
C GLY A 23 30.00 -26.11 -7.74
N GLY A 24 30.58 -27.03 -8.52
CA GLY A 24 30.37 -27.07 -9.98
C GLY A 24 31.35 -26.19 -10.76
N LEU A 25 30.97 -25.82 -11.97
CA LEU A 25 31.73 -24.94 -12.86
C LEU A 25 30.97 -23.60 -12.98
N ASP A 26 31.71 -22.50 -13.13
CA ASP A 26 31.14 -21.20 -13.50
C ASP A 26 30.80 -21.13 -14.99
N ARG A 27 30.31 -19.97 -15.45
CA ARG A 27 29.97 -19.75 -16.87
C ARG A 27 31.16 -19.83 -17.82
N GLU A 28 32.38 -19.71 -17.29
CA GLU A 28 33.63 -19.76 -18.01
C GLU A 28 34.26 -21.15 -17.93
N GLY A 29 33.59 -22.13 -17.29
CA GLY A 29 34.08 -23.51 -17.13
C GLY A 29 35.09 -23.69 -16.00
N LYS A 30 35.31 -22.67 -15.13
CA LYS A 30 36.23 -22.74 -14.00
C LYS A 30 35.55 -23.36 -12.78
N GLN A 31 36.27 -24.23 -12.08
CA GLN A 31 35.76 -24.92 -10.90
C GLN A 31 35.49 -23.93 -9.73
N ILE A 32 34.25 -23.89 -9.29
CA ILE A 32 33.84 -23.15 -8.08
C ILE A 32 34.17 -24.01 -6.86
N LYS A 33 35.01 -23.49 -5.94
CA LYS A 33 35.31 -24.15 -4.66
C LYS A 33 34.57 -23.43 -3.55
N ARG A 34 33.71 -24.16 -2.82
CA ARG A 34 33.03 -23.70 -1.61
C ARG A 34 33.79 -24.13 -0.37
N ARG A 35 33.90 -23.22 0.60
CA ARG A 35 34.71 -23.45 1.82
C ARG A 35 33.81 -23.15 3.06
N MET A 36 33.91 -24.02 4.07
CA MET A 36 33.26 -23.84 5.36
C MET A 36 34.27 -24.09 6.47
N LEU A 37 34.25 -23.25 7.50
CA LEU A 37 35.01 -23.50 8.72
C LEU A 37 34.15 -24.34 9.67
N TRP A 38 34.62 -25.54 10.00
CA TRP A 38 33.98 -26.37 11.00
C TRP A 38 34.77 -26.29 12.31
N ILE A 39 34.09 -25.98 13.40
CA ILE A 39 34.64 -25.93 14.77
C ILE A 39 33.93 -26.99 15.55
N PRO A 40 34.66 -27.85 16.31
CA PRO A 40 34.04 -28.89 17.09
C PRO A 40 33.13 -28.29 18.15
N PRO A 41 31.90 -28.81 18.34
CA PRO A 41 30.96 -28.32 19.34
C PRO A 41 31.45 -28.59 20.77
N ASN A 42 32.26 -29.63 20.93
CA ASN A 42 32.95 -29.95 22.20
C ASN A 42 34.46 -29.98 21.97
N ARG A 43 35.21 -29.20 22.74
CA ARG A 43 36.69 -29.12 22.63
C ARG A 43 37.43 -30.26 23.34
N ASN A 44 36.75 -31.10 24.13
CA ASN A 44 37.33 -32.21 24.91
C ASN A 44 37.16 -33.55 24.18
N ILE A 45 37.30 -33.59 22.86
CA ILE A 45 37.24 -34.81 22.06
C ILE A 45 38.62 -35.12 21.48
N SER A 46 38.89 -36.38 21.23
CA SER A 46 40.16 -36.81 20.61
C SER A 46 40.28 -36.32 19.16
N ASP A 47 41.51 -36.11 18.68
CA ASP A 47 41.79 -35.69 17.30
C ASP A 47 41.13 -36.63 16.28
N GLN A 48 41.11 -37.93 16.56
CA GLN A 48 40.43 -38.92 15.74
C GLN A 48 38.92 -38.73 15.65
N GLN A 49 38.31 -38.44 16.77
CA GLN A 49 36.87 -38.18 16.82
C GLN A 49 36.50 -36.83 16.17
N MET A 50 37.38 -35.82 16.39
CA MET A 50 37.24 -34.52 15.76
C MET A 50 37.30 -34.61 14.20
N LEU A 51 38.23 -35.41 13.69
CA LEU A 51 38.36 -35.67 12.24
C LEU A 51 37.14 -36.44 11.70
N LYS A 52 36.60 -37.41 12.45
CA LYS A 52 35.39 -38.16 12.06
C LYS A 52 34.15 -37.26 11.98
N GLU A 53 33.97 -36.41 12.96
CA GLU A 53 32.86 -35.45 12.95
C GLU A 53 32.99 -34.38 11.87
N ALA A 54 34.24 -33.87 11.63
CA ALA A 54 34.51 -32.96 10.55
C ALA A 54 34.25 -33.60 9.19
N THR A 55 34.60 -34.90 9.04
CA THR A 55 34.34 -35.65 7.81
C THR A 55 32.85 -35.80 7.55
N ALA A 56 32.05 -36.15 8.57
CA ALA A 56 30.57 -36.21 8.48
C ALA A 56 29.99 -34.86 8.11
N ALA A 57 30.50 -33.78 8.71
CA ALA A 57 30.09 -32.41 8.38
C ALA A 57 30.44 -32.02 6.94
N ALA A 58 31.60 -32.48 6.43
CA ALA A 58 32.00 -32.21 5.06
C ALA A 58 31.13 -32.92 4.02
N TYR A 59 30.69 -34.15 4.27
CA TYR A 59 29.74 -34.85 3.41
C TYR A 59 28.38 -34.19 3.42
N LYS A 60 27.91 -33.77 4.60
CA LYS A 60 26.65 -33.01 4.73
C LYS A 60 26.72 -31.68 3.99
N PHE A 61 27.87 -31.01 4.04
CA PHE A 61 28.13 -29.77 3.31
C PHE A 61 28.17 -30.00 1.80
N GLU A 62 28.78 -31.12 1.32
CA GLU A 62 28.75 -31.52 -0.08
C GLU A 62 27.33 -31.78 -0.59
N GLU A 63 26.52 -32.48 0.20
CA GLU A 63 25.11 -32.75 -0.13
C GLU A 63 24.29 -31.45 -0.23
N GLN A 64 24.50 -30.54 0.70
CA GLN A 64 23.84 -29.22 0.67
C GLN A 64 24.20 -28.41 -0.59
N ILE A 65 25.48 -28.45 -1.01
CA ILE A 65 25.93 -27.78 -2.23
C ILE A 65 25.37 -28.48 -3.49
N LYS A 66 25.34 -29.80 -3.53
CA LYS A 66 24.72 -30.57 -4.64
C LYS A 66 23.24 -30.30 -4.78
N ASN A 67 22.56 -30.07 -3.66
CA ASN A 67 21.15 -29.69 -3.62
C ASN A 67 20.92 -28.19 -3.92
N GLY A 68 21.96 -27.45 -4.34
CA GLY A 68 21.88 -26.08 -4.80
C GLY A 68 21.89 -25.01 -3.71
N TYR A 69 22.05 -25.37 -2.43
CA TYR A 69 22.11 -24.39 -1.33
C TYR A 69 23.42 -23.59 -1.37
N VAL A 70 23.32 -22.27 -1.49
CA VAL A 70 24.46 -21.36 -1.37
C VAL A 70 24.62 -20.94 0.09
N LEU A 71 25.26 -21.80 0.91
CA LEU A 71 25.40 -21.58 2.36
C LEU A 71 26.41 -20.48 2.74
N ASP A 72 27.20 -19.99 1.78
CA ASP A 72 28.20 -18.93 1.99
C ASP A 72 27.74 -17.60 1.38
N ASN A 73 26.43 -17.32 1.51
CA ASN A 73 25.88 -16.07 1.02
C ASN A 73 26.25 -14.93 1.98
N THR A 74 27.16 -14.05 1.52
CA THR A 74 27.56 -12.83 2.25
C THR A 74 26.58 -11.69 2.06
N GLN A 75 25.61 -11.85 1.17
CA GLN A 75 24.61 -10.83 0.80
C GLN A 75 23.74 -10.46 1.98
N THR A 76 23.62 -9.16 2.22
CA THR A 76 22.75 -8.61 3.26
C THR A 76 21.28 -8.61 2.83
N PHE A 77 20.38 -8.51 3.79
CA PHE A 77 18.95 -8.37 3.50
C PHE A 77 18.67 -7.12 2.64
N SER A 78 19.32 -5.99 2.95
CA SER A 78 19.10 -4.73 2.22
C SER A 78 19.50 -4.85 0.74
N GLU A 79 20.67 -5.44 0.45
CA GLU A 79 21.13 -5.66 -0.93
C GLU A 79 20.18 -6.60 -1.69
N TYR A 80 19.76 -7.67 -1.04
CA TYR A 80 18.85 -8.63 -1.66
C TYR A 80 17.44 -8.07 -1.85
N ALA A 81 16.94 -7.27 -0.89
CA ALA A 81 15.66 -6.60 -1.00
C ALA A 81 15.60 -5.69 -2.23
N GLN A 82 16.68 -4.94 -2.50
CA GLN A 82 16.79 -4.10 -3.68
C GLN A 82 16.72 -4.95 -4.98
N TYR A 83 17.47 -6.04 -5.06
CA TYR A 83 17.39 -6.97 -6.17
C TYR A 83 15.97 -7.52 -6.41
N VAL A 84 15.27 -7.90 -5.33
CA VAL A 84 13.90 -8.42 -5.43
C VAL A 84 12.94 -7.34 -5.94
N LEU A 85 13.09 -6.08 -5.52
CA LEU A 85 12.26 -4.99 -6.04
C LEU A 85 12.47 -4.74 -7.52
N GLU A 86 13.72 -4.71 -7.98
CA GLU A 86 14.06 -4.56 -9.39
C GLU A 86 13.54 -5.73 -10.25
N MET A 87 13.62 -6.96 -9.71
CA MET A 87 13.01 -8.12 -10.34
C MET A 87 11.48 -7.99 -10.44
N LYS A 88 10.82 -7.52 -9.36
CA LYS A 88 9.36 -7.30 -9.35
C LYS A 88 8.93 -6.21 -10.33
N GLU A 89 9.70 -5.18 -10.50
CA GLU A 89 9.46 -4.13 -11.50
C GLU A 89 9.55 -4.72 -12.92
N ARG A 90 10.58 -5.51 -13.21
CA ARG A 90 10.77 -6.17 -14.52
C ARG A 90 9.65 -7.14 -14.88
N ILE A 91 9.07 -7.84 -13.91
CA ILE A 91 7.93 -8.76 -14.15
C ILE A 91 6.57 -8.05 -14.14
N GLY A 92 6.53 -6.71 -14.08
CA GLY A 92 5.32 -5.92 -14.23
C GLY A 92 4.43 -5.86 -12.99
N VAL A 93 5.00 -5.96 -11.77
CA VAL A 93 4.23 -5.70 -10.54
C VAL A 93 3.76 -4.24 -10.55
N LYS A 94 2.47 -4.03 -10.19
CA LYS A 94 1.86 -2.70 -10.22
C LYS A 94 2.69 -1.67 -9.46
N THR A 95 2.86 -0.51 -10.09
CA THR A 95 3.63 0.64 -9.59
C THR A 95 3.25 1.02 -8.15
N SER A 96 1.96 1.09 -7.84
CA SER A 96 1.47 1.40 -6.49
C SER A 96 1.91 0.39 -5.42
N THR A 97 2.14 -0.87 -5.81
CA THR A 97 2.66 -1.91 -4.92
C THR A 97 4.17 -1.72 -4.70
N LEU A 98 4.90 -1.39 -5.75
CA LEU A 98 6.35 -1.12 -5.67
C LEU A 98 6.63 0.13 -4.84
N ASP A 99 5.91 1.23 -5.08
CA ASP A 99 6.02 2.47 -4.29
C ASP A 99 5.82 2.17 -2.80
N ARG A 100 4.78 1.37 -2.46
CA ARG A 100 4.54 0.96 -1.08
C ARG A 100 5.65 0.10 -0.49
N TYR A 101 6.28 -0.77 -1.28
CA TYR A 101 7.43 -1.56 -0.84
C TYR A 101 8.63 -0.66 -0.56
N ILE A 102 8.89 0.31 -1.44
CA ILE A 102 9.95 1.31 -1.27
C ILE A 102 9.74 2.12 0.01
N ASP A 103 8.50 2.56 0.29
CA ASP A 103 8.16 3.31 1.51
C ASP A 103 8.36 2.51 2.81
N MET A 104 8.18 1.18 2.76
CA MET A 104 8.34 0.30 3.93
C MET A 104 9.79 -0.13 4.18
N LEU A 105 10.63 -0.20 3.14
CA LEU A 105 12.00 -0.73 3.23
C LEU A 105 12.91 0.04 4.20
N PRO A 106 12.91 1.38 4.32
CA PRO A 106 13.79 2.09 5.24
C PRO A 106 13.68 1.57 6.66
N ARG A 107 12.47 1.39 7.18
CA ARG A 107 12.22 0.88 8.52
C ARG A 107 12.64 -0.59 8.69
N ILE A 108 12.43 -1.41 7.67
CA ILE A 108 12.87 -2.80 7.68
C ILE A 108 14.40 -2.87 7.66
N ASN A 109 15.04 -2.06 6.82
CA ASN A 109 16.49 -2.02 6.67
C ASN A 109 17.19 -1.50 7.94
N GLU A 110 16.58 -0.57 8.67
CA GLU A 110 17.08 -0.14 9.98
C GLU A 110 17.18 -1.31 10.97
N ALA A 111 16.19 -2.20 10.97
CA ALA A 111 16.12 -3.32 11.92
C ALA A 111 16.95 -4.55 11.49
N ILE A 112 16.86 -4.95 10.23
CA ILE A 112 17.45 -6.21 9.75
C ILE A 112 18.27 -6.07 8.46
N GLY A 113 18.39 -4.87 7.90
CA GLY A 113 19.02 -4.63 6.60
C GLY A 113 20.48 -5.07 6.53
N ASN A 114 21.24 -4.91 7.61
CA ASN A 114 22.66 -5.28 7.71
C ASN A 114 22.89 -6.77 8.00
N LEU A 115 21.83 -7.53 8.30
CA LEU A 115 21.96 -8.96 8.56
C LEU A 115 22.16 -9.71 7.23
N LYS A 116 23.09 -10.65 7.23
CA LYS A 116 23.21 -11.59 6.12
C LYS A 116 21.97 -12.47 6.03
N LEU A 117 21.49 -12.76 4.83
CA LEU A 117 20.27 -13.55 4.60
C LEU A 117 20.28 -14.87 5.40
N CYS A 118 21.41 -15.59 5.40
CA CYS A 118 21.58 -16.86 6.12
C CYS A 118 21.52 -16.73 7.65
N ASN A 119 21.68 -15.53 8.19
CA ASN A 119 21.68 -15.26 9.64
C ASN A 119 20.33 -14.74 10.14
N ILE A 120 19.39 -14.44 9.26
CA ILE A 120 18.06 -13.98 9.67
C ILE A 120 17.30 -15.13 10.33
N ARG A 121 16.82 -14.89 11.55
CA ARG A 121 16.04 -15.84 12.35
C ARG A 121 14.66 -15.30 12.68
N PRO A 122 13.67 -16.16 12.93
CA PRO A 122 12.33 -15.73 13.34
C PRO A 122 12.34 -14.77 14.55
N GLN A 123 13.29 -14.93 15.47
CA GLN A 123 13.43 -14.06 16.64
C GLN A 123 13.72 -12.60 16.23
N HIS A 124 14.64 -12.35 15.29
CA HIS A 124 14.92 -10.98 14.82
C HIS A 124 13.67 -10.30 14.28
N LEU A 125 12.79 -11.06 13.61
CA LEU A 125 11.54 -10.54 13.09
C LEU A 125 10.52 -10.27 14.20
N ASN A 126 10.44 -11.14 15.21
CA ASN A 126 9.56 -10.94 16.35
C ASN A 126 10.00 -9.73 17.19
N ASP A 127 11.31 -9.53 17.38
CA ASP A 127 11.87 -8.36 18.05
C ASP A 127 11.54 -7.07 17.29
N PHE A 128 11.66 -7.10 15.95
CA PHE A 128 11.24 -6.00 15.08
C PHE A 128 9.74 -5.68 15.21
N TYR A 129 8.85 -6.69 15.26
CA TYR A 129 7.42 -6.44 15.43
C TYR A 129 7.08 -5.90 16.80
N LYS A 130 7.80 -6.34 17.83
CA LYS A 130 7.68 -5.82 19.20
C LYS A 130 8.08 -4.34 19.22
N ASP A 131 9.24 -4.01 18.66
CA ASP A 131 9.73 -2.63 18.58
C ASP A 131 8.75 -1.73 17.82
N MET A 132 8.24 -2.18 16.67
CA MET A 132 7.18 -1.46 15.94
C MET A 132 5.90 -1.25 16.73
N THR A 133 5.59 -2.13 17.68
CA THR A 133 4.39 -2.01 18.52
C THR A 133 4.61 -1.04 19.69
N GLU A 134 5.82 -1.04 20.27
CA GLU A 134 6.13 -0.30 21.49
C GLU A 134 6.74 1.07 21.23
N ASN A 135 7.63 1.18 20.25
CA ASN A 135 8.51 2.33 20.06
C ASN A 135 8.31 3.06 18.72
N ALA A 136 7.69 2.41 17.72
CA ALA A 136 7.61 3.02 16.40
C ALA A 136 6.60 4.16 16.35
N ILE A 137 7.10 5.34 16.10
CA ILE A 137 6.32 6.54 15.82
C ILE A 137 5.84 6.47 14.36
N ARG A 138 4.62 6.89 14.10
CA ARG A 138 4.16 7.10 12.72
C ARG A 138 4.96 8.25 12.12
N GLU A 139 5.68 8.04 11.04
CA GLU A 139 6.42 9.12 10.34
C GLU A 139 5.49 10.29 9.97
N ASP A 140 4.23 9.99 9.61
CA ASP A 140 3.20 10.98 9.33
C ASP A 140 2.55 11.62 10.57
N SER A 141 2.83 11.14 11.78
CA SER A 141 2.22 11.65 13.01
C SER A 141 2.98 12.81 13.62
N CYS A 142 4.29 12.89 13.39
CA CYS A 142 5.05 14.06 13.79
C CYS A 142 4.60 15.28 12.99
N ARG A 143 4.15 16.30 13.69
CA ARG A 143 3.75 17.57 13.10
C ARG A 143 4.61 18.70 13.61
N ALA A 144 4.96 19.60 12.71
CA ALA A 144 5.64 20.84 13.05
C ALA A 144 4.59 21.95 13.21
N ILE A 145 4.58 22.61 14.35
CA ILE A 145 3.74 23.78 14.62
C ILE A 145 4.65 25.01 14.65
N ALA A 146 4.27 26.03 13.91
CA ALA A 146 5.02 27.26 13.84
C ALA A 146 5.11 27.95 15.21
N LYS A 147 6.30 28.36 15.60
CA LYS A 147 6.54 29.22 16.75
C LYS A 147 6.12 30.66 16.44
N ARG A 148 5.90 31.48 17.46
CA ARG A 148 5.51 32.90 17.30
C ARG A 148 6.51 33.72 16.46
N ASN A 149 7.78 33.34 16.47
CA ASN A 149 8.85 34.03 15.73
C ASN A 149 8.77 33.78 14.21
N LEU A 150 8.10 32.73 13.70
CA LEU A 150 7.96 32.49 12.27
C LEU A 150 7.42 33.74 11.54
N MET A 151 6.32 34.31 12.06
CA MET A 151 5.71 35.51 11.46
C MET A 151 6.62 36.72 11.46
N THR A 152 7.46 36.87 12.49
CA THR A 152 8.45 37.94 12.58
C THR A 152 9.53 37.76 11.53
N GLN A 153 10.06 36.56 11.36
CA GLN A 153 11.09 36.27 10.36
C GLN A 153 10.53 36.34 8.94
N PHE A 154 9.29 35.88 8.72
CA PHE A 154 8.61 36.01 7.43
C PHE A 154 8.45 37.48 7.01
N LYS A 155 8.05 38.40 7.96
CA LYS A 155 7.96 39.83 7.71
C LYS A 155 9.33 40.45 7.44
N ARG A 156 10.39 40.03 8.17
CA ARG A 156 11.78 40.51 7.96
C ARG A 156 12.33 40.13 6.58
N ALA A 157 11.97 38.95 6.07
CA ALA A 157 12.37 38.48 4.75
C ALA A 157 11.76 39.32 3.60
N ALA A 158 10.71 40.11 3.88
CA ALA A 158 10.05 41.02 2.93
C ALA A 158 9.59 40.30 1.63
N ILE A 159 9.25 39.00 1.70
CA ILE A 159 8.80 38.20 0.58
C ILE A 159 7.31 37.89 0.69
N SER A 160 6.62 37.69 -0.46
CA SER A 160 5.21 37.31 -0.48
C SER A 160 5.04 35.83 -0.12
N LYS A 161 3.80 35.41 0.30
CA LYS A 161 3.48 34.00 0.51
C LYS A 161 3.69 33.16 -0.77
N ALA A 162 3.42 33.73 -1.93
CA ALA A 162 3.63 33.08 -3.21
C ALA A 162 5.12 32.87 -3.51
N GLU A 163 5.95 33.84 -3.17
CA GLU A 163 7.39 33.74 -3.32
C GLU A 163 7.98 32.70 -2.35
N LEU A 164 7.57 32.71 -1.08
CA LEU A 164 8.00 31.69 -0.11
C LEU A 164 7.55 30.29 -0.54
N SER A 165 6.33 30.15 -1.11
CA SER A 165 5.85 28.90 -1.66
C SER A 165 6.74 28.38 -2.79
N ARG A 166 7.18 29.27 -3.71
CA ARG A 166 8.10 28.90 -4.78
C ARG A 166 9.48 28.50 -4.27
N ARG A 167 10.06 29.28 -3.37
CA ARG A 167 11.39 29.00 -2.79
C ARG A 167 11.43 27.71 -1.99
N ALA A 168 10.40 27.45 -1.18
CA ALA A 168 10.30 26.26 -0.36
C ALA A 168 9.79 25.04 -1.13
N GLY A 169 9.34 25.16 -2.39
CA GLY A 169 8.76 24.05 -3.15
C GLY A 169 7.50 23.47 -2.53
N VAL A 170 6.74 24.23 -1.72
CA VAL A 170 5.53 23.78 -1.04
C VAL A 170 4.30 24.57 -1.52
N ALA A 171 3.11 23.97 -1.42
CA ALA A 171 1.88 24.64 -1.82
C ALA A 171 1.62 25.94 -1.02
N ALA A 172 1.02 26.95 -1.63
CA ALA A 172 0.65 28.20 -0.98
C ALA A 172 -0.28 28.01 0.23
N SER A 173 -1.14 26.98 0.19
CA SER A 173 -1.96 26.55 1.32
C SER A 173 -1.14 26.06 2.51
N THR A 174 0.02 25.43 2.25
CA THR A 174 0.97 25.00 3.30
C THR A 174 1.60 26.21 3.98
N ILE A 175 2.00 27.25 3.22
CA ILE A 175 2.49 28.51 3.78
C ILE A 175 1.40 29.18 4.62
N THR A 176 0.16 29.18 4.14
CA THR A 176 -0.98 29.72 4.89
C THR A 176 -1.20 28.92 6.18
N ALA A 177 -1.14 27.60 6.14
CA ALA A 177 -1.22 26.75 7.32
C ALA A 177 -0.11 27.05 8.34
N ALA A 178 1.14 27.21 7.87
CA ALA A 178 2.27 27.61 8.73
C ALA A 178 1.99 28.94 9.43
N THR A 179 1.59 29.97 8.65
CA THR A 179 1.35 31.32 9.19
C THR A 179 0.14 31.43 10.10
N THR A 180 -0.78 30.48 10.04
CA THR A 180 -1.97 30.39 10.92
C THR A 180 -1.80 29.42 12.09
N GLY A 181 -0.58 28.88 12.30
CA GLY A 181 -0.26 27.97 13.40
C GLY A 181 -0.85 26.56 13.25
N LYS A 182 -1.30 26.18 12.06
CA LYS A 182 -1.80 24.82 11.80
C LYS A 182 -0.62 23.86 11.70
N PRO A 183 -0.79 22.59 12.16
CA PRO A 183 0.24 21.57 12.08
C PRO A 183 0.65 21.25 10.63
N LEU A 184 1.95 21.14 10.38
CA LEU A 184 2.55 20.79 9.09
C LEU A 184 3.28 19.44 9.15
N ARG A 185 3.54 18.84 8.00
CA ARG A 185 4.51 17.74 7.87
C ARG A 185 5.92 18.27 8.15
N LEU A 186 6.79 17.43 8.74
CA LEU A 186 8.16 17.85 9.07
C LEU A 186 8.92 18.31 7.82
N ALA A 187 8.85 17.58 6.72
CA ALA A 187 9.50 17.95 5.46
C ALA A 187 9.06 19.33 4.94
N SER A 188 7.77 19.66 5.05
CA SER A 188 7.28 20.99 4.67
C SER A 188 7.79 22.09 5.60
N ALA A 189 7.93 21.80 6.89
CA ALA A 189 8.48 22.74 7.86
C ALA A 189 9.99 22.94 7.67
N ASP A 190 10.73 21.87 7.32
CA ASP A 190 12.14 21.96 6.94
C ASP A 190 12.33 22.85 5.72
N ALA A 191 11.58 22.59 4.65
CA ALA A 191 11.66 23.38 3.42
C ALA A 191 11.30 24.88 3.63
N ILE A 192 10.31 25.17 4.46
CA ILE A 192 9.95 26.57 4.82
C ILE A 192 11.05 27.22 5.65
N ALA A 193 11.63 26.52 6.62
CA ALA A 193 12.70 27.03 7.45
C ALA A 193 13.95 27.33 6.62
N GLU A 194 14.36 26.40 5.77
CA GLU A 194 15.50 26.54 4.85
C GLU A 194 15.31 27.71 3.89
N ALA A 195 14.11 27.86 3.29
CA ALA A 195 13.78 28.97 2.40
C ALA A 195 13.83 30.35 3.08
N LEU A 196 13.73 30.37 4.41
CA LEU A 196 13.89 31.60 5.23
C LEU A 196 15.31 31.77 5.82
N GLY A 197 16.21 30.77 5.59
CA GLY A 197 17.58 30.79 6.13
C GLY A 197 17.70 30.34 7.59
N TYR A 198 16.76 29.53 8.08
CA TYR A 198 16.69 29.03 9.44
C TYR A 198 16.61 27.49 9.47
N THR A 199 16.87 26.93 10.64
CA THR A 199 16.60 25.52 10.93
C THR A 199 15.15 25.32 11.38
N ARG A 200 14.60 24.11 11.16
CA ARG A 200 13.26 23.78 11.67
C ARG A 200 13.14 24.05 13.17
N LYS A 201 14.15 23.68 13.97
CA LYS A 201 14.12 23.85 15.43
C LYS A 201 13.96 25.31 15.87
N GLU A 202 14.42 26.26 15.08
CA GLU A 202 14.31 27.70 15.38
C GLU A 202 12.89 28.22 15.14
N LEU A 203 12.22 27.76 14.06
CA LEU A 203 10.94 28.30 13.63
C LEU A 203 9.74 27.43 13.99
N PHE A 204 9.96 26.15 14.29
CA PHE A 204 8.88 25.20 14.56
C PHE A 204 9.14 24.38 15.82
N THR A 205 8.05 24.01 16.50
CA THR A 205 8.05 23.01 17.57
C THR A 205 7.52 21.71 16.98
N VAL A 206 8.20 20.58 17.23
CA VAL A 206 7.73 19.27 16.80
C VAL A 206 6.78 18.72 17.86
N GLN A 207 5.58 18.38 17.44
CA GLN A 207 4.60 17.67 18.23
C GLN A 207 4.58 16.21 17.75
N ASN A 208 4.95 15.29 18.63
CA ASN A 208 4.87 13.86 18.38
C ASN A 208 3.47 13.37 18.77
N ASP A 209 2.91 12.54 17.93
CA ASP A 209 1.70 11.78 18.26
C ASP A 209 2.17 10.42 18.83
N PRO A 210 1.93 10.13 20.11
CA PRO A 210 2.34 8.88 20.73
C PRO A 210 1.50 7.67 20.29
N THR A 211 0.60 7.84 19.32
CA THR A 211 -0.27 6.75 18.86
C THR A 211 0.57 5.64 18.22
N PRO A 212 0.51 4.39 18.74
CA PRO A 212 1.25 3.27 18.19
C PRO A 212 0.87 2.98 16.74
N LEU A 213 1.77 2.31 16.02
CA LEU A 213 1.46 1.82 14.68
C LEU A 213 0.28 0.84 14.72
N ALA A 214 -0.63 0.97 13.76
CA ALA A 214 -1.72 0.02 13.63
C ALA A 214 -1.18 -1.39 13.36
N LYS A 215 -1.73 -2.41 14.03
CA LYS A 215 -1.37 -3.83 13.83
C LYS A 215 -1.37 -4.24 12.35
N LYS A 216 -2.27 -3.65 11.54
CA LYS A 216 -2.31 -3.85 10.08
C LYS A 216 -1.04 -3.35 9.41
N THR A 217 -0.49 -2.22 9.80
CA THR A 217 0.77 -1.68 9.26
C THR A 217 1.94 -2.64 9.54
N ILE A 218 2.04 -3.16 10.76
CA ILE A 218 3.06 -4.15 11.12
C ILE A 218 2.90 -5.43 10.28
N LEU A 219 1.68 -5.92 10.09
CA LEU A 219 1.40 -7.08 9.24
C LEU A 219 1.82 -6.85 7.79
N GLU A 220 1.70 -5.63 7.26
CA GLU A 220 2.15 -5.32 5.89
C GLU A 220 3.68 -5.35 5.77
N HIS A 221 4.42 -4.87 6.79
CA HIS A 221 5.88 -5.03 6.83
C HIS A 221 6.28 -6.51 6.87
N HIS A 222 5.61 -7.33 7.72
CA HIS A 222 5.82 -8.78 7.73
C HIS A 222 5.60 -9.41 6.34
N ARG A 223 4.53 -9.02 5.63
CA ARG A 223 4.24 -9.52 4.28
C ARG A 223 5.33 -9.19 3.27
N LEU A 224 5.89 -7.98 3.34
CA LEU A 224 7.01 -7.60 2.47
C LEU A 224 8.27 -8.41 2.81
N ILE A 225 8.64 -8.51 4.08
CA ILE A 225 9.77 -9.34 4.54
C ILE A 225 9.58 -10.79 4.09
N SER A 226 8.40 -11.36 4.31
CA SER A 226 8.08 -12.73 3.89
C SER A 226 8.16 -12.90 2.37
N THR A 227 7.75 -11.90 1.61
CA THR A 227 7.85 -11.92 0.13
C THR A 227 9.31 -11.95 -0.33
N ILE A 228 10.18 -11.12 0.28
CA ILE A 228 11.61 -11.07 -0.04
C ILE A 228 12.29 -12.38 0.35
N LEU A 229 12.06 -12.87 1.57
CA LEU A 229 12.67 -14.11 2.06
C LEU A 229 12.12 -15.37 1.36
N SER A 230 10.87 -15.37 0.89
CA SER A 230 10.35 -16.44 0.06
C SER A 230 11.03 -16.51 -1.31
N GLN A 231 11.46 -15.37 -1.85
CA GLN A 231 12.25 -15.37 -3.08
C GLN A 231 13.66 -15.92 -2.81
N ALA A 232 14.28 -15.55 -1.70
CA ALA A 232 15.57 -16.09 -1.28
C ALA A 232 15.53 -17.61 -1.05
N ASP A 233 14.46 -18.14 -0.51
CA ASP A 233 14.20 -19.57 -0.34
C ASP A 233 14.07 -20.28 -1.69
N LYS A 234 13.29 -19.73 -2.62
CA LYS A 234 13.17 -20.23 -4.01
C LYS A 234 14.50 -20.25 -4.77
N GLU A 235 15.34 -19.26 -4.53
CA GLU A 235 16.68 -19.17 -5.12
C GLU A 235 17.75 -19.96 -4.35
N LEU A 236 17.33 -20.73 -3.34
CA LEU A 236 18.18 -21.59 -2.51
C LEU A 236 19.28 -20.81 -1.75
N LEU A 237 19.09 -19.52 -1.53
CA LEU A 237 20.02 -18.67 -0.77
C LEU A 237 19.88 -18.87 0.74
N ILE A 238 18.75 -19.36 1.18
CA ILE A 238 18.43 -19.72 2.58
C ILE A 238 17.69 -21.06 2.62
N PRO A 239 17.82 -21.84 3.70
CA PRO A 239 17.22 -23.18 3.79
C PRO A 239 15.70 -23.18 4.00
N TYR A 240 15.14 -22.08 4.41
CA TYR A 240 13.70 -21.86 4.59
C TYR A 240 13.43 -20.37 4.80
N ASN A 241 12.21 -19.93 4.58
CA ASN A 241 11.79 -18.56 4.87
C ASN A 241 11.57 -18.36 6.40
N PRO A 242 12.44 -17.61 7.13
CA PRO A 242 12.26 -17.39 8.57
C PRO A 242 10.96 -16.65 8.93
N ALA A 243 10.42 -15.83 8.02
CA ALA A 243 9.17 -15.11 8.28
C ALA A 243 7.96 -16.05 8.41
N SER A 244 8.01 -17.25 7.80
CA SER A 244 6.93 -18.23 7.96
C SER A 244 6.80 -18.79 9.40
N LYS A 245 7.86 -18.67 10.20
CA LYS A 245 7.91 -19.10 11.61
C LYS A 245 7.85 -17.93 12.61
N ALA A 246 7.86 -16.68 12.11
CA ALA A 246 7.69 -15.50 12.94
C ALA A 246 6.19 -15.27 13.25
N THR A 247 5.91 -14.56 14.34
CA THR A 247 4.56 -14.33 14.84
C THR A 247 4.19 -12.85 14.75
N PRO A 248 3.67 -12.36 13.59
CA PRO A 248 3.19 -11.00 13.48
C PRO A 248 1.91 -10.79 14.29
N PRO A 249 1.57 -9.54 14.68
CA PRO A 249 0.37 -9.25 15.44
C PRO A 249 -0.91 -9.63 14.69
N ARG A 250 -1.86 -10.24 15.40
CA ARG A 250 -3.17 -10.60 14.84
C ARG A 250 -3.99 -9.35 14.57
N VAL A 251 -4.51 -9.23 13.35
CA VAL A 251 -5.43 -8.16 12.93
C VAL A 251 -6.85 -8.72 12.94
N GLN A 252 -7.72 -8.12 13.73
CA GLN A 252 -9.14 -8.42 13.67
C GLN A 252 -9.72 -7.82 12.39
N ARG A 253 -10.51 -8.61 11.65
CA ARG A 253 -11.27 -8.11 10.51
C ARG A 253 -12.40 -7.23 11.05
N LYS A 254 -12.41 -5.97 10.64
CA LYS A 254 -13.57 -5.09 10.88
C LYS A 254 -14.65 -5.43 9.85
N THR A 255 -15.90 -5.43 10.29
CA THR A 255 -17.03 -5.42 9.36
C THR A 255 -16.94 -4.17 8.50
N PRO A 256 -17.13 -4.26 7.19
CA PRO A 256 -17.13 -3.08 6.34
C PRO A 256 -18.26 -2.13 6.71
N ASP A 257 -17.95 -0.84 6.75
CA ASP A 257 -18.96 0.20 6.95
C ASP A 257 -19.82 0.31 5.68
N TYR A 258 -21.13 0.35 5.85
CA TYR A 258 -22.12 0.64 4.80
C TYR A 258 -23.27 1.47 5.39
N TYR A 259 -23.91 2.26 4.55
CA TYR A 259 -24.97 3.17 5.00
C TYR A 259 -26.33 2.48 4.99
N GLN A 260 -27.12 2.75 6.03
CA GLN A 260 -28.52 2.34 6.11
C GLN A 260 -29.38 3.21 5.16
N PRO A 261 -30.59 2.75 4.76
CA PRO A 261 -31.44 3.52 3.85
C PRO A 261 -31.72 4.95 4.30
N ASP A 262 -31.95 5.18 5.59
CA ASP A 262 -32.21 6.52 6.13
C ASP A 262 -30.98 7.40 6.04
N GLU A 263 -29.78 6.88 6.38
CA GLU A 263 -28.52 7.60 6.23
C GLU A 263 -28.25 7.96 4.75
N MET A 264 -28.57 7.05 3.82
CA MET A 264 -28.44 7.31 2.38
C MET A 264 -29.41 8.41 1.91
N ASN A 265 -30.63 8.45 2.41
CA ASN A 265 -31.58 9.50 2.11
C ASN A 265 -31.08 10.86 2.60
N ASP A 266 -30.54 10.93 3.81
CA ASP A 266 -29.98 12.17 4.38
C ASP A 266 -28.76 12.65 3.55
N ILE A 267 -27.90 11.73 3.15
CA ILE A 267 -26.76 12.05 2.27
C ILE A 267 -27.26 12.60 0.93
N LEU A 268 -28.21 11.92 0.26
CA LEU A 268 -28.75 12.34 -1.03
C LEU A 268 -29.45 13.71 -0.94
N ASN A 269 -30.28 13.94 0.06
CA ASN A 269 -30.96 15.21 0.30
C ASN A 269 -29.98 16.37 0.51
N THR A 270 -28.88 16.10 1.23
CA THR A 270 -27.85 17.11 1.49
C THR A 270 -27.02 17.39 0.23
N LEU A 271 -26.81 16.40 -0.64
CA LEU A 271 -26.11 16.54 -1.92
C LEU A 271 -26.85 17.45 -2.91
N GLU A 272 -28.15 17.69 -2.74
CA GLU A 272 -28.88 18.62 -3.61
C GLU A 272 -28.37 20.06 -3.52
N LYS A 273 -27.71 20.44 -2.44
CA LYS A 273 -27.26 21.81 -2.12
C LYS A 273 -25.78 22.05 -2.42
N VAL A 274 -25.07 21.08 -2.98
CA VAL A 274 -23.62 21.18 -3.23
C VAL A 274 -23.32 21.52 -4.70
N PRO A 275 -22.12 22.04 -5.02
CA PRO A 275 -21.72 22.28 -6.42
C PRO A 275 -21.83 21.01 -7.27
N ILE A 276 -22.35 21.17 -8.49
CA ILE A 276 -22.73 20.07 -9.38
C ILE A 276 -21.60 19.05 -9.64
N LYS A 277 -20.35 19.48 -9.70
CA LYS A 277 -19.19 18.61 -9.83
C LYS A 277 -19.13 17.55 -8.73
N TRP A 278 -19.23 17.96 -7.48
CA TRP A 278 -19.16 17.07 -6.32
C TRP A 278 -20.39 16.18 -6.21
N LYS A 279 -21.56 16.71 -6.56
CA LYS A 279 -22.81 15.95 -6.67
C LYS A 279 -22.64 14.83 -7.71
N ALA A 280 -22.15 15.13 -8.92
CA ALA A 280 -21.96 14.16 -9.99
C ALA A 280 -20.96 13.05 -9.62
N ILE A 281 -19.81 13.40 -9.03
CA ILE A 281 -18.85 12.41 -8.52
C ILE A 281 -19.49 11.48 -7.50
N THR A 282 -20.23 12.05 -6.53
CA THR A 282 -20.80 11.28 -5.43
C THR A 282 -21.96 10.40 -5.91
N TYR A 283 -22.82 10.89 -6.80
CA TYR A 283 -23.87 10.10 -7.42
C TYR A 283 -23.32 8.90 -8.18
N LEU A 284 -22.24 9.09 -8.95
CA LEU A 284 -21.58 7.97 -9.63
C LEU A 284 -20.98 6.95 -8.64
N LEU A 285 -20.40 7.39 -7.53
CA LEU A 285 -19.88 6.49 -6.48
C LEU A 285 -20.98 5.67 -5.83
N ILE A 286 -22.13 6.29 -5.55
CA ILE A 286 -23.30 5.65 -4.92
C ILE A 286 -23.92 4.64 -5.88
N ASP A 287 -24.18 5.06 -7.11
CA ASP A 287 -24.92 4.29 -8.11
C ASP A 287 -24.11 3.07 -8.57
N THR A 288 -22.86 3.27 -8.92
CA THR A 288 -22.03 2.23 -9.54
C THR A 288 -21.21 1.40 -8.57
N GLY A 289 -21.00 1.88 -7.36
CA GLY A 289 -20.06 1.27 -6.42
C GLY A 289 -18.61 1.20 -6.95
N CYS A 290 -18.25 2.00 -7.96
CA CYS A 290 -16.91 2.04 -8.53
C CYS A 290 -15.87 2.49 -7.50
N ARG A 291 -14.62 2.08 -7.71
CA ARG A 291 -13.51 2.59 -6.91
C ARG A 291 -13.27 4.07 -7.20
N ARG A 292 -12.85 4.80 -6.17
CA ARG A 292 -12.53 6.24 -6.29
C ARG A 292 -11.69 6.57 -7.52
N GLY A 293 -10.58 5.87 -7.72
CA GLY A 293 -9.70 6.13 -8.84
C GLY A 293 -10.30 5.78 -10.21
N GLU A 294 -11.25 4.84 -10.27
CA GLU A 294 -11.99 4.49 -11.47
C GLU A 294 -12.92 5.64 -11.88
N ILE A 295 -13.64 6.25 -10.92
CA ILE A 295 -14.48 7.43 -11.18
C ILE A 295 -13.63 8.65 -11.57
N MET A 296 -12.50 8.86 -10.89
CA MET A 296 -11.59 9.97 -11.23
C MET A 296 -10.85 9.78 -12.55
N GLY A 297 -10.74 8.53 -13.02
CA GLY A 297 -10.17 8.16 -14.32
C GLY A 297 -11.19 8.09 -15.47
N LEU A 298 -12.48 8.29 -15.19
CA LEU A 298 -13.53 8.25 -16.22
C LEU A 298 -13.30 9.35 -17.26
N LYS A 299 -13.38 8.99 -18.54
CA LYS A 299 -13.20 9.90 -19.69
C LYS A 299 -14.53 10.15 -20.38
N TRP A 300 -14.69 11.30 -21.04
CA TRP A 300 -15.92 11.65 -21.71
C TRP A 300 -16.29 10.72 -22.87
N ASP A 301 -15.32 10.18 -23.58
CA ASP A 301 -15.52 9.19 -24.65
C ASP A 301 -15.97 7.81 -24.14
N ARG A 302 -15.95 7.62 -22.82
CA ARG A 302 -16.43 6.43 -22.12
C ARG A 302 -17.83 6.60 -21.50
N VAL A 303 -18.51 7.71 -21.80
CA VAL A 303 -19.86 8.01 -21.33
C VAL A 303 -20.81 8.07 -22.52
N ASN A 304 -21.73 7.13 -22.60
CA ASN A 304 -22.80 7.14 -23.58
C ASN A 304 -24.08 7.72 -22.95
N PHE A 305 -24.43 8.94 -23.32
CA PHE A 305 -25.59 9.65 -22.77
C PHE A 305 -26.94 9.15 -23.31
N ASP A 306 -26.97 8.43 -24.45
CA ASP A 306 -28.20 7.91 -25.03
C ASP A 306 -28.63 6.62 -24.36
N THR A 307 -27.67 5.74 -24.12
CA THR A 307 -27.90 4.44 -23.46
C THR A 307 -27.78 4.49 -21.95
N GLY A 308 -27.17 5.53 -21.38
CA GLY A 308 -26.85 5.64 -19.96
C GLY A 308 -25.77 4.66 -19.51
N VAL A 309 -24.87 4.25 -20.42
CA VAL A 309 -23.78 3.32 -20.14
C VAL A 309 -22.46 4.05 -19.98
N ILE A 310 -21.72 3.73 -18.94
CA ILE A 310 -20.33 4.17 -18.76
C ILE A 310 -19.38 2.97 -18.86
N VAL A 311 -18.18 3.17 -19.39
CA VAL A 311 -17.15 2.15 -19.51
C VAL A 311 -16.00 2.48 -18.57
N ILE A 312 -15.68 1.55 -17.68
CA ILE A 312 -14.58 1.66 -16.71
C ILE A 312 -13.39 0.83 -17.20
N ASP A 313 -12.40 1.50 -17.76
CA ASP A 313 -11.16 0.92 -18.33
C ASP A 313 -9.88 1.48 -17.69
N CYS A 314 -9.99 2.57 -16.94
CA CYS A 314 -8.88 3.33 -16.39
C CYS A 314 -9.04 3.54 -14.87
N ASN A 315 -7.91 3.70 -14.19
CA ASN A 315 -7.83 4.03 -12.77
C ASN A 315 -6.81 5.15 -12.57
N LEU A 316 -7.26 6.32 -12.13
CA LEU A 316 -6.38 7.45 -11.84
C LEU A 316 -5.82 7.33 -10.43
N LEU A 317 -4.50 7.29 -10.33
CA LEU A 317 -3.75 7.12 -9.10
C LEU A 317 -2.79 8.28 -8.85
N TYR A 318 -2.28 8.35 -7.64
CA TYR A 318 -1.24 9.28 -7.24
C TYR A 318 -0.15 8.56 -6.44
N SER A 319 1.10 8.88 -6.72
CA SER A 319 2.23 8.57 -5.83
C SER A 319 3.13 9.81 -5.71
N ALA A 320 3.87 9.89 -4.59
CA ALA A 320 4.77 11.02 -4.35
C ALA A 320 5.87 11.13 -5.42
N ASN A 321 6.33 9.99 -5.94
CA ASN A 321 7.43 9.93 -6.90
C ASN A 321 7.00 10.23 -8.35
N ARG A 322 5.73 9.98 -8.71
CA ARG A 322 5.24 10.08 -10.09
C ARG A 322 4.15 11.13 -10.30
N GLY A 323 3.63 11.72 -9.21
CA GLY A 323 2.46 12.59 -9.30
C GLY A 323 1.18 11.80 -9.63
N ILE A 324 0.29 12.40 -10.42
CA ILE A 324 -0.96 11.79 -10.87
C ILE A 324 -0.69 10.99 -12.15
N TYR A 325 -1.02 9.70 -12.16
CA TYR A 325 -0.82 8.81 -13.31
C TYR A 325 -2.00 7.87 -13.52
N GLU A 326 -2.15 7.40 -14.76
CA GLU A 326 -3.10 6.36 -15.13
C GLU A 326 -2.51 4.97 -14.90
N ASP A 327 -3.34 4.04 -14.44
CA ASP A 327 -3.04 2.61 -14.38
C ASP A 327 -4.27 1.84 -14.88
N THR A 328 -4.11 0.60 -15.25
CA THR A 328 -5.23 -0.29 -15.52
C THR A 328 -6.07 -0.48 -14.25
N THR A 329 -7.33 -0.87 -14.41
CA THR A 329 -8.15 -1.26 -13.24
C THR A 329 -7.43 -2.33 -12.41
N LYS A 330 -7.77 -2.46 -11.12
CA LYS A 330 -7.07 -3.39 -10.20
C LYS A 330 -7.00 -4.83 -10.72
N THR A 331 -7.97 -5.22 -11.52
CA THR A 331 -8.09 -6.56 -12.13
C THR A 331 -7.67 -6.60 -13.59
N GLY A 332 -7.38 -5.45 -14.22
CA GLY A 332 -7.19 -5.33 -15.67
C GLY A 332 -8.49 -5.45 -16.49
N ALA A 333 -9.62 -5.73 -15.85
CA ALA A 333 -10.88 -5.93 -16.53
C ALA A 333 -11.55 -4.59 -16.89
N VAL A 334 -11.95 -4.47 -18.14
CA VAL A 334 -12.86 -3.41 -18.63
C VAL A 334 -14.29 -3.86 -18.35
N ARG A 335 -15.14 -2.96 -17.85
CA ARG A 335 -16.55 -3.23 -17.64
C ARG A 335 -17.43 -2.06 -18.03
N ALA A 336 -18.59 -2.39 -18.59
CA ALA A 336 -19.66 -1.44 -18.91
C ALA A 336 -20.72 -1.49 -17.80
N ILE A 337 -21.11 -0.34 -17.29
CA ILE A 337 -22.09 -0.19 -16.21
C ILE A 337 -23.18 0.73 -16.69
N LYS A 338 -24.44 0.29 -16.57
CA LYS A 338 -25.60 1.13 -16.83
C LYS A 338 -25.92 1.93 -15.58
N ILE A 339 -25.87 3.27 -15.68
CA ILE A 339 -26.16 4.18 -14.59
C ILE A 339 -27.65 4.53 -14.52
N ALA A 340 -28.12 4.84 -13.32
CA ALA A 340 -29.51 5.24 -13.08
C ALA A 340 -29.85 6.56 -13.82
N PRO A 341 -31.12 6.75 -14.25
CA PRO A 341 -31.54 7.97 -14.95
C PRO A 341 -31.25 9.26 -14.18
N GLN A 342 -31.35 9.21 -12.85
CA GLN A 342 -31.03 10.34 -11.95
C GLN A 342 -29.57 10.70 -12.02
N THR A 343 -28.67 9.71 -11.96
CA THR A 343 -27.22 9.88 -12.09
C THR A 343 -26.86 10.45 -13.45
N LEU A 344 -27.50 9.93 -14.51
CA LEU A 344 -27.31 10.43 -15.88
C LEU A 344 -27.74 11.91 -16.01
N THR A 345 -28.85 12.29 -15.38
CA THR A 345 -29.31 13.70 -15.38
C THR A 345 -28.29 14.62 -14.69
N VAL A 346 -27.81 14.23 -13.51
CA VAL A 346 -26.76 14.98 -12.79
C VAL A 346 -25.48 15.08 -13.61
N LEU A 347 -25.11 14.01 -14.31
CA LEU A 347 -23.92 14.01 -15.16
C LEU A 347 -24.07 14.92 -16.40
N ARG A 348 -25.27 15.02 -16.98
CA ARG A 348 -25.58 16.00 -18.04
C ARG A 348 -25.48 17.44 -17.53
N GLN A 349 -25.97 17.73 -16.34
CA GLN A 349 -25.84 19.06 -15.72
C GLN A 349 -24.35 19.40 -15.48
N TRP A 350 -23.55 18.44 -15.02
CA TRP A 350 -22.11 18.62 -14.88
C TRP A 350 -21.44 18.86 -16.24
N ARG A 351 -21.88 18.21 -17.30
CA ARG A 351 -21.36 18.43 -18.66
C ARG A 351 -21.53 19.87 -19.13
N VAL A 352 -22.68 20.46 -18.85
CA VAL A 352 -22.97 21.89 -19.19
C VAL A 352 -22.01 22.81 -18.40
N GLU A 353 -21.82 22.58 -17.12
CA GLU A 353 -20.88 23.37 -16.29
C GLU A 353 -19.44 23.18 -16.74
N TYR A 354 -19.06 21.95 -17.11
CA TYR A 354 -17.74 21.64 -17.66
C TYR A 354 -17.46 22.44 -18.94
N GLU A 355 -18.41 22.49 -19.87
CA GLU A 355 -18.29 23.24 -21.11
C GLU A 355 -18.21 24.75 -20.86
N HIS A 356 -18.99 25.26 -19.89
CA HIS A 356 -18.90 26.65 -19.45
C HIS A 356 -17.52 26.99 -18.83
N LEU A 357 -16.96 26.10 -18.00
CA LEU A 357 -15.61 26.27 -17.44
C LEU A 357 -14.55 26.28 -18.57
N GLN A 358 -14.73 25.45 -19.59
CA GLN A 358 -13.87 25.41 -20.79
C GLN A 358 -13.89 26.73 -21.53
N GLU A 359 -15.07 27.29 -21.77
CA GLU A 359 -15.24 28.59 -22.43
C GLU A 359 -14.61 29.73 -21.64
N LEU A 360 -14.82 29.76 -20.30
CA LEU A 360 -14.24 30.78 -19.43
C LEU A 360 -12.70 30.76 -19.41
N ASN A 361 -12.10 29.60 -19.54
CA ASN A 361 -10.62 29.46 -19.51
C ASN A 361 -10.01 29.67 -20.91
N GLY A 362 -10.74 29.44 -22.00
CA GLY A 362 -10.26 29.59 -23.38
C GLY A 362 -8.92 28.87 -23.59
N ASP A 363 -7.91 29.60 -24.07
CA ASP A 363 -6.57 29.06 -24.36
C ASP A 363 -5.83 28.50 -23.11
N ARG A 364 -6.27 28.86 -21.93
CA ARG A 364 -5.68 28.33 -20.65
C ARG A 364 -6.26 27.00 -20.22
N TRP A 365 -7.26 26.50 -20.94
CA TRP A 365 -7.85 25.20 -20.64
C TRP A 365 -6.88 24.06 -20.91
N ALA A 366 -6.61 23.22 -19.92
CA ALA A 366 -5.63 22.13 -20.02
C ALA A 366 -6.03 20.99 -20.99
N GLY A 367 -7.31 20.90 -21.39
CA GLY A 367 -7.78 19.99 -22.44
C GLY A 367 -7.63 18.49 -22.11
N THR A 368 -7.72 18.09 -20.86
CA THR A 368 -7.64 16.68 -20.48
C THR A 368 -8.95 15.94 -20.80
N PRO A 369 -8.91 14.62 -21.14
CA PRO A 369 -10.11 13.88 -21.56
C PRO A 369 -11.04 13.47 -20.41
N TYR A 370 -10.66 13.76 -19.15
CA TYR A 370 -11.39 13.27 -17.99
C TYR A 370 -12.71 14.01 -17.77
N VAL A 371 -13.69 13.24 -17.24
CA VAL A 371 -14.97 13.81 -16.82
C VAL A 371 -14.80 14.77 -15.65
N PHE A 372 -13.93 14.43 -14.69
CA PHE A 372 -13.71 15.23 -13.48
C PHE A 372 -12.33 15.89 -13.49
N VAL A 373 -12.35 17.21 -13.59
CA VAL A 373 -11.18 18.06 -13.73
C VAL A 373 -11.21 19.20 -12.72
N ARG A 374 -10.10 19.88 -12.55
CA ARG A 374 -10.01 21.17 -11.85
C ARG A 374 -10.69 22.25 -12.68
N ASP A 375 -10.87 23.43 -12.12
CA ASP A 375 -11.55 24.54 -12.79
C ASP A 375 -10.78 25.11 -13.99
N ASP A 376 -9.49 24.75 -14.12
CA ASP A 376 -8.61 25.05 -15.26
C ASP A 376 -8.53 23.90 -16.29
N GLY A 377 -9.33 22.85 -16.16
CA GLY A 377 -9.31 21.67 -17.02
C GLY A 377 -8.17 20.68 -16.74
N SER A 378 -7.30 20.95 -15.77
CA SER A 378 -6.21 20.05 -15.41
C SER A 378 -6.70 18.85 -14.58
N ARG A 379 -5.86 17.80 -14.53
CA ARG A 379 -6.17 16.56 -13.78
C ARG A 379 -6.46 16.86 -12.31
N MET A 380 -7.59 16.38 -11.84
CA MET A 380 -7.96 16.47 -10.44
C MET A 380 -7.22 15.38 -9.62
N HIS A 381 -6.70 15.76 -8.45
CA HIS A 381 -6.03 14.78 -7.58
C HIS A 381 -7.03 13.71 -7.13
N PRO A 382 -6.70 12.39 -7.24
CA PRO A 382 -7.66 11.33 -6.91
C PRO A 382 -8.19 11.36 -5.47
N ASP A 383 -7.41 11.89 -4.52
CA ASP A 383 -7.83 12.00 -3.11
C ASP A 383 -8.74 13.20 -2.83
N SER A 384 -8.94 14.10 -3.80
CA SER A 384 -9.77 15.30 -3.63
C SER A 384 -11.19 14.96 -3.20
N ILE A 385 -11.79 13.90 -3.75
CA ILE A 385 -13.13 13.47 -3.37
C ILE A 385 -13.17 12.97 -1.92
N THR A 386 -12.16 12.24 -1.46
CA THR A 386 -12.11 11.78 -0.06
C THR A 386 -12.00 12.97 0.91
N ALA A 387 -11.13 13.93 0.58
CA ALA A 387 -10.98 15.14 1.38
C ALA A 387 -12.27 16.01 1.37
N TRP A 388 -12.97 16.03 0.24
CA TRP A 388 -14.24 16.74 0.14
C TRP A 388 -15.35 16.03 0.94
N LEU A 389 -15.51 14.71 0.79
CA LEU A 389 -16.51 13.93 1.54
C LEU A 389 -16.31 14.02 3.06
N ASN A 390 -15.07 14.01 3.54
CA ASN A 390 -14.78 14.20 4.96
C ASN A 390 -15.25 15.58 5.48
N ARG A 391 -15.05 16.64 4.69
CA ARG A 391 -15.53 17.98 5.04
C ARG A 391 -17.06 18.06 4.94
N PHE A 392 -17.63 17.52 3.87
CA PHE A 392 -19.06 17.49 3.62
C PHE A 392 -19.82 16.80 4.78
N SER A 393 -19.37 15.60 5.20
CA SER A 393 -19.99 14.89 6.30
C SER A 393 -19.89 15.66 7.62
N ALA A 394 -18.70 16.21 7.93
CA ALA A 394 -18.48 16.97 9.16
C ALA A 394 -19.26 18.30 9.24
N GLN A 395 -19.49 18.96 8.07
CA GLN A 395 -20.23 20.23 8.01
C GLN A 395 -21.75 20.06 8.07
N ASN A 396 -22.26 18.86 7.84
CA ASN A 396 -23.69 18.58 7.75
C ASN A 396 -24.19 17.54 8.77
N ASP A 397 -23.38 17.25 9.80
CA ASP A 397 -23.68 16.27 10.85
C ASP A 397 -24.08 14.88 10.32
N LEU A 398 -23.50 14.51 9.16
CA LEU A 398 -23.70 13.21 8.53
C LEU A 398 -22.70 12.18 9.10
N PRO A 399 -23.00 10.87 9.01
CA PRO A 399 -22.02 9.84 9.34
C PRO A 399 -20.75 10.02 8.50
N HIS A 400 -19.61 9.53 8.99
CA HIS A 400 -18.35 9.65 8.26
C HIS A 400 -18.45 9.00 6.88
N ILE A 401 -18.27 9.82 5.82
CA ILE A 401 -18.46 9.40 4.43
C ILE A 401 -17.10 9.16 3.75
N HIS A 402 -16.94 7.98 3.17
CA HIS A 402 -15.80 7.66 2.34
C HIS A 402 -16.17 6.79 1.12
N PRO A 403 -15.45 6.88 0.00
CA PRO A 403 -15.82 6.21 -1.25
C PRO A 403 -16.04 4.69 -1.15
N HIS A 404 -15.29 4.00 -0.28
CA HIS A 404 -15.44 2.56 -0.10
C HIS A 404 -16.73 2.17 0.62
N ALA A 405 -17.27 3.02 1.51
CA ALA A 405 -18.55 2.75 2.16
C ALA A 405 -19.70 2.78 1.13
N PHE A 406 -19.72 3.71 0.17
CA PHE A 406 -20.67 3.69 -0.94
C PHE A 406 -20.62 2.39 -1.75
N ARG A 407 -19.40 1.90 -2.03
CA ARG A 407 -19.23 0.62 -2.70
C ARG A 407 -19.78 -0.56 -1.89
N HIS A 408 -19.58 -0.55 -0.58
CA HIS A 408 -20.15 -1.56 0.30
C HIS A 408 -21.68 -1.43 0.37
N THR A 409 -22.21 -0.22 0.40
CA THR A 409 -23.65 0.04 0.32
C THR A 409 -24.24 -0.48 -0.97
N ALA A 410 -23.66 -0.13 -2.13
CA ALA A 410 -24.11 -0.63 -3.44
C ALA A 410 -24.14 -2.16 -3.50
N ALA A 411 -23.10 -2.83 -3.03
CA ALA A 411 -23.06 -4.29 -2.98
C ALA A 411 -24.13 -4.86 -2.02
N SER A 412 -24.26 -4.30 -0.83
CA SER A 412 -25.26 -4.74 0.16
C SER A 412 -26.68 -4.56 -0.37
N THR A 413 -26.95 -3.44 -1.04
CA THR A 413 -28.26 -3.17 -1.66
C THR A 413 -28.55 -4.15 -2.80
N MET A 414 -27.59 -4.44 -3.69
CA MET A 414 -27.77 -5.43 -4.76
C MET A 414 -28.10 -6.80 -4.20
N ILE A 415 -27.34 -7.28 -3.22
CA ILE A 415 -27.54 -8.59 -2.60
C ILE A 415 -28.87 -8.66 -1.85
N ALA A 416 -29.23 -7.60 -1.10
CA ALA A 416 -30.50 -7.53 -0.38
C ALA A 416 -31.73 -7.56 -1.31
N ASN A 417 -31.60 -7.04 -2.54
CA ASN A 417 -32.63 -7.08 -3.57
C ASN A 417 -32.52 -8.33 -4.50
N GLY A 418 -31.78 -9.34 -4.11
CA GLY A 418 -31.76 -10.65 -4.79
C GLY A 418 -30.84 -10.74 -6.00
N VAL A 419 -30.00 -9.74 -6.26
CA VAL A 419 -28.98 -9.85 -7.30
C VAL A 419 -27.95 -10.90 -6.87
N ASP A 420 -27.64 -11.83 -7.77
CA ASP A 420 -26.70 -12.91 -7.45
C ASP A 420 -25.26 -12.39 -7.23
N LEU A 421 -24.46 -13.20 -6.52
CA LEU A 421 -23.11 -12.81 -6.13
C LEU A 421 -22.13 -12.64 -7.30
N VAL A 422 -22.34 -13.39 -8.39
CA VAL A 422 -21.46 -13.33 -9.56
C VAL A 422 -21.70 -12.02 -10.31
N THR A 423 -22.97 -11.68 -10.55
CA THR A 423 -23.38 -10.39 -11.14
C THR A 423 -22.94 -9.22 -10.27
N THR A 424 -23.18 -9.28 -8.94
CA THR A 424 -22.70 -8.24 -8.01
C THR A 424 -21.18 -8.08 -8.06
N ALA A 425 -20.43 -9.20 -8.12
CA ALA A 425 -18.97 -9.13 -8.21
C ALA A 425 -18.50 -8.55 -9.56
N ALA A 426 -19.19 -8.86 -10.66
CA ALA A 426 -18.89 -8.33 -11.98
C ALA A 426 -19.12 -6.81 -12.07
N GLU A 427 -20.29 -6.33 -11.62
CA GLU A 427 -20.62 -4.89 -11.54
C GLU A 427 -19.58 -4.11 -10.73
N LEU A 428 -19.21 -4.64 -9.57
CA LEU A 428 -18.19 -4.03 -8.74
C LEU A 428 -16.76 -4.18 -9.29
N GLY A 429 -16.50 -5.07 -10.26
CA GLY A 429 -15.15 -5.39 -10.75
C GLY A 429 -14.29 -6.07 -9.69
N HIS A 430 -14.85 -7.06 -8.97
CA HIS A 430 -14.07 -7.97 -8.14
C HIS A 430 -13.49 -9.09 -9.00
N ALA A 431 -12.19 -9.38 -8.81
CA ALA A 431 -11.52 -10.47 -9.53
C ALA A 431 -12.12 -11.86 -9.22
N ASN A 432 -12.77 -12.01 -8.06
CA ASN A 432 -13.31 -13.26 -7.59
C ASN A 432 -14.57 -13.01 -6.76
N ALA A 433 -15.67 -13.73 -7.07
CA ALA A 433 -16.93 -13.70 -6.34
C ALA A 433 -16.77 -14.08 -4.86
N ASN A 434 -15.74 -14.87 -4.50
CA ASN A 434 -15.43 -15.19 -3.10
C ASN A 434 -15.10 -13.94 -2.27
N THR A 435 -14.55 -12.89 -2.89
CA THR A 435 -14.34 -11.60 -2.21
C THR A 435 -15.68 -11.01 -1.79
N THR A 436 -16.65 -10.96 -2.68
CA THR A 436 -18.03 -10.50 -2.41
C THR A 436 -18.68 -11.39 -1.36
N ALA A 437 -18.63 -12.71 -1.51
CA ALA A 437 -19.20 -13.64 -0.54
C ALA A 437 -18.63 -13.49 0.88
N THR A 438 -17.30 -13.33 0.99
CA THR A 438 -16.64 -13.17 2.30
C THR A 438 -16.98 -11.84 2.98
N ILE A 439 -17.07 -10.77 2.21
CA ILE A 439 -17.35 -9.42 2.74
C ILE A 439 -18.83 -9.31 3.17
N TYR A 440 -19.73 -9.87 2.38
CA TYR A 440 -21.18 -9.73 2.56
C TYR A 440 -21.89 -10.99 3.11
N ALA A 441 -21.13 -11.85 3.81
CA ALA A 441 -21.66 -13.11 4.37
C ALA A 441 -22.89 -12.92 5.26
N HIS A 442 -22.99 -11.79 5.97
CA HIS A 442 -24.14 -11.48 6.83
C HIS A 442 -25.40 -11.21 6.00
N GLN A 443 -25.32 -10.42 4.94
CA GLN A 443 -26.47 -10.15 4.04
C GLN A 443 -26.90 -11.43 3.33
N ILE A 444 -25.95 -12.30 2.95
CA ILE A 444 -26.25 -13.62 2.40
C ILE A 444 -27.01 -14.49 3.41
N ALA A 445 -26.69 -14.41 4.70
CA ALA A 445 -27.42 -15.13 5.73
C ALA A 445 -28.87 -14.66 5.87
N ILE A 446 -29.15 -13.35 5.77
CA ILE A 446 -30.51 -12.80 5.73
C ILE A 446 -31.24 -13.27 4.47
N ALA A 447 -30.62 -13.19 3.30
CA ALA A 447 -31.23 -13.68 2.05
C ALA A 447 -31.53 -15.19 2.08
N ARG A 448 -30.73 -15.99 2.80
CA ARG A 448 -31.00 -17.43 3.01
C ARG A 448 -32.25 -17.67 3.87
N ALA A 449 -32.53 -16.83 4.87
CA ALA A 449 -33.77 -16.91 5.65
C ALA A 449 -34.98 -16.68 4.75
N THR A 450 -34.96 -15.63 3.92
CA THR A 450 -36.00 -15.35 2.92
C THR A 450 -36.15 -16.51 1.93
N ALA A 451 -35.07 -17.14 1.51
CA ALA A 451 -35.13 -18.33 0.63
C ALA A 451 -35.78 -19.57 1.33
N ALA A 452 -35.71 -19.67 2.65
CA ALA A 452 -36.42 -20.69 3.40
C ALA A 452 -37.93 -20.42 3.39
N ASP A 453 -38.35 -19.17 3.54
CA ASP A 453 -39.75 -18.76 3.48
C ASP A 453 -40.35 -18.99 2.09
N VAL A 454 -39.62 -18.69 1.03
CA VAL A 454 -40.01 -18.99 -0.36
C VAL A 454 -40.24 -20.51 -0.56
N ARG A 455 -39.33 -21.36 -0.05
CA ARG A 455 -39.51 -22.81 -0.09
C ARG A 455 -40.72 -23.28 0.72
N ALA A 456 -40.92 -22.70 1.89
CA ALA A 456 -42.11 -23.01 2.70
C ALA A 456 -43.41 -22.69 1.98
N GLY A 457 -43.47 -21.59 1.22
CA GLY A 457 -44.60 -21.21 0.38
C GLY A 457 -44.91 -22.23 -0.72
N VAL A 458 -43.88 -22.88 -1.31
CA VAL A 458 -44.07 -23.95 -2.30
C VAL A 458 -44.71 -25.19 -1.66
N PHE A 459 -44.39 -25.51 -0.42
CA PHE A 459 -45.04 -26.63 0.30
C PHE A 459 -46.44 -26.28 0.78
N ALA A 460 -46.69 -25.03 1.17
CA ALA A 460 -48.03 -24.59 1.60
C ALA A 460 -49.03 -24.48 0.45
N GLY A 461 -48.63 -24.31 -0.78
CA GLY A 461 -49.47 -24.29 -1.99
C GLY A 461 -49.89 -25.66 -2.51
N ARG A 462 -49.48 -26.75 -1.86
CA ARG A 462 -49.99 -28.12 -2.15
C ARG A 462 -51.10 -28.47 -1.18
N LYS A 463 -52.33 -27.94 -1.44
CA LYS A 463 -53.61 -28.44 -0.91
C LYS A 463 -54.47 -28.87 -2.08
#